data_393bc8732c4392234f2da1286d6c588c
#
_entry.id   393bc8732c4392234f2da1286d6c588c
#
_cell.length_a   1.000
_cell.length_b   1.000
_cell.length_c   1.000
_cell.angle_alpha   90.00
_cell.angle_beta   90.00
_cell.angle_gamma   90.00
#
_symmetry.space_group_name_H-M   'P 1'
#
loop_
_entity.id
_entity.type
_entity.pdbx_description
1 polymer ?
#
loop_
_entity_poly.entity_id
_entity_poly.type
_entity_poly.pdbx_seq_one_letter_code
_entity_poly.pdbx_strand_id
1 'polypeptide(L)'
;TAALVMSTAFFVSGASARDQLSIVGSSTVYPFASAVAEKFGQSTDFKTPVIESTGSGGGLKMFCKGIGTNTADITNASRAIKSKEKAQCAEAGITPIEYLIGYDGITISNSKQSAQASFTKEDIFKAVSHFVWLNDEWVLNPYKKWSDIRPELPNKKIDIMIPPTTSGTRDAFVELIMHKVCKKKYGMDKKTYKAQCTGVRTDGTYVVQMGENDNLLIEKLLKDENRFAVFGFSFLDQNRDRVQGAIIDGVEPDFDTIADGSYGVSRPLYFYVKKQHIGVVPGIEEYVDMFMSPKMIGEDGVLTEMGLIAVQ
;
A
#
# COMPACT_ATOMS: atom_id res chain seq x y z
N THR A 1 -18.69 50.11 -57.63
CA THR A 1 -17.71 49.61 -56.68
C THR A 1 -18.45 49.01 -55.49
N ALA A 2 -18.62 47.64 -55.48
CA ALA A 2 -19.23 46.90 -54.37
C ALA A 2 -18.10 46.45 -53.38
N ALA A 3 -18.18 46.88 -52.15
CA ALA A 3 -17.28 46.45 -51.08
C ALA A 3 -17.82 45.13 -50.47
N LEU A 4 -17.03 44.08 -50.61
CA LEU A 4 -17.30 42.76 -50.02
C LEU A 4 -16.80 42.77 -48.58
N VAL A 5 -17.71 42.76 -47.58
CA VAL A 5 -17.36 42.64 -46.18
C VAL A 5 -17.19 41.15 -45.86
N MET A 6 -15.94 40.72 -45.69
CA MET A 6 -15.61 39.37 -45.25
C MET A 6 -15.76 39.29 -43.73
N SER A 7 -16.85 38.66 -43.25
CA SER A 7 -17.02 38.30 -41.81
C SER A 7 -16.17 37.07 -41.49
N THR A 8 -15.08 37.29 -40.72
CA THR A 8 -14.28 36.22 -40.12
C THR A 8 -15.01 35.68 -38.89
N ALA A 9 -15.62 34.51 -39.02
CA ALA A 9 -16.16 33.77 -37.90
C ALA A 9 -14.98 33.16 -37.10
N PHE A 10 -14.69 33.71 -35.92
CA PHE A 10 -13.80 33.06 -34.95
C PHE A 10 -14.51 31.81 -34.38
N PHE A 11 -14.13 30.63 -34.87
CA PHE A 11 -14.43 29.40 -34.18
C PHE A 11 -13.62 29.35 -32.88
N VAL A 12 -14.23 29.70 -31.77
CA VAL A 12 -13.71 29.37 -30.46
C VAL A 12 -13.81 27.84 -30.35
N SER A 13 -12.72 27.14 -30.62
CA SER A 13 -12.57 25.72 -30.27
C SER A 13 -12.66 25.64 -28.75
N GLY A 14 -13.84 25.40 -28.23
CA GLY A 14 -14.01 25.04 -26.83
C GLY A 14 -13.12 23.84 -26.55
N ALA A 15 -12.05 24.03 -25.78
CA ALA A 15 -11.34 22.91 -25.21
C ALA A 15 -12.37 22.08 -24.44
N SER A 16 -12.72 20.90 -24.95
CA SER A 16 -13.59 19.98 -24.26
C SER A 16 -12.88 19.62 -22.94
N ALA A 17 -13.36 20.18 -21.86
CA ALA A 17 -12.92 19.78 -20.53
C ALA A 17 -13.17 18.26 -20.42
N ARG A 18 -12.18 17.51 -19.98
CA ARG A 18 -12.36 16.08 -19.71
C ARG A 18 -13.46 15.95 -18.64
N ASP A 19 -14.44 15.09 -18.89
CA ASP A 19 -15.60 14.85 -18.01
C ASP A 19 -15.46 13.57 -17.14
N GLN A 20 -14.24 13.04 -17.05
CA GLN A 20 -13.92 11.83 -16.31
C GLN A 20 -12.63 12.03 -15.51
N LEU A 21 -12.65 11.71 -14.21
CA LEU A 21 -11.50 11.82 -13.33
C LEU A 21 -10.39 10.83 -13.74
N SER A 22 -9.15 11.29 -13.67
CA SER A 22 -7.94 10.48 -13.86
C SER A 22 -7.17 10.42 -12.55
N ILE A 23 -7.04 9.22 -12.01
CA ILE A 23 -6.41 8.92 -10.73
C ILE A 23 -5.25 7.96 -10.98
N VAL A 24 -4.08 8.26 -10.44
CA VAL A 24 -2.88 7.43 -10.60
C VAL A 24 -2.25 7.15 -9.23
N GLY A 25 -1.38 6.16 -9.10
CA GLY A 25 -0.53 6.08 -7.92
C GLY A 25 -0.45 4.72 -7.25
N SER A 26 -0.52 4.70 -5.93
CA SER A 26 -0.22 3.57 -5.07
C SER A 26 -1.04 2.32 -5.40
N SER A 27 -0.36 1.18 -5.58
CA SER A 27 -0.98 -0.15 -5.70
C SER A 27 -1.71 -0.58 -4.42
N THR A 28 -1.24 -0.13 -3.25
CA THR A 28 -1.90 -0.40 -1.96
C THR A 28 -3.23 0.35 -1.82
N VAL A 29 -3.30 1.60 -2.29
CA VAL A 29 -4.53 2.41 -2.24
C VAL A 29 -5.48 2.06 -3.39
N TYR A 30 -4.97 1.45 -4.45
CA TYR A 30 -5.72 1.11 -5.66
C TYR A 30 -7.05 0.37 -5.39
N PRO A 31 -7.12 -0.71 -4.57
CA PRO A 31 -8.38 -1.39 -4.31
C PRO A 31 -9.41 -0.50 -3.60
N PHE A 32 -8.98 0.31 -2.64
CA PHE A 32 -9.84 1.26 -1.95
C PHE A 32 -10.37 2.34 -2.89
N ALA A 33 -9.48 2.96 -3.65
CA ALA A 33 -9.86 3.99 -4.63
C ALA A 33 -10.80 3.43 -5.71
N SER A 34 -10.60 2.18 -6.13
CA SER A 34 -11.46 1.49 -7.11
C SER A 34 -12.88 1.27 -6.56
N ALA A 35 -13.01 0.85 -5.31
CA ALA A 35 -14.32 0.69 -4.66
C ALA A 35 -15.08 2.02 -4.57
N VAL A 36 -14.37 3.11 -4.21
CA VAL A 36 -14.97 4.46 -4.20
C VAL A 36 -15.36 4.90 -5.62
N ALA A 37 -14.50 4.68 -6.62
CA ALA A 37 -14.76 5.07 -8.00
C ALA A 37 -15.97 4.33 -8.59
N GLU A 38 -16.09 3.05 -8.32
CA GLU A 38 -17.24 2.25 -8.74
C GLU A 38 -18.53 2.79 -8.09
N LYS A 39 -18.51 3.01 -6.77
CA LYS A 39 -19.65 3.59 -6.05
C LYS A 39 -20.01 4.97 -6.57
N PHE A 40 -19.00 5.80 -6.87
CA PHE A 40 -19.18 7.14 -7.42
C PHE A 40 -19.90 7.10 -8.77
N GLY A 41 -19.44 6.27 -9.72
CA GLY A 41 -20.08 6.12 -11.01
C GLY A 41 -21.49 5.51 -10.96
N GLN A 42 -21.77 4.69 -9.93
CA GLN A 42 -23.12 4.09 -9.74
C GLN A 42 -24.13 5.01 -9.07
N SER A 43 -23.69 5.97 -8.25
CA SER A 43 -24.57 6.77 -7.40
C SER A 43 -24.58 8.27 -7.72
N THR A 44 -23.86 8.68 -8.75
CA THR A 44 -23.81 10.08 -9.24
C THR A 44 -24.00 10.12 -10.76
N ASP A 45 -24.21 11.32 -11.30
CA ASP A 45 -24.29 11.55 -12.75
C ASP A 45 -22.90 11.66 -13.42
N PHE A 46 -21.82 11.56 -12.65
CA PHE A 46 -20.46 11.62 -13.17
C PHE A 46 -20.00 10.26 -13.72
N LYS A 47 -19.07 10.30 -14.67
CA LYS A 47 -18.42 9.07 -15.16
C LYS A 47 -17.57 8.43 -14.09
N THR A 48 -17.57 7.10 -14.05
CA THR A 48 -16.66 6.34 -13.19
C THR A 48 -15.20 6.77 -13.41
N PRO A 49 -14.46 7.20 -12.36
CA PRO A 49 -13.06 7.57 -12.48
C PRO A 49 -12.18 6.46 -13.08
N VAL A 50 -11.19 6.83 -13.86
CA VAL A 50 -10.14 5.91 -14.33
C VAL A 50 -9.00 5.91 -13.33
N ILE A 51 -8.64 4.72 -12.86
CA ILE A 51 -7.58 4.55 -11.87
C ILE A 51 -6.46 3.68 -12.43
N GLU A 52 -5.23 4.17 -12.36
CA GLU A 52 -4.03 3.46 -12.80
C GLU A 52 -3.09 3.20 -11.62
N SER A 53 -2.71 1.93 -11.43
CA SER A 53 -1.73 1.53 -10.43
C SER A 53 -0.30 1.72 -10.96
N THR A 54 0.32 2.83 -10.59
CA THR A 54 1.67 3.23 -11.05
C THR A 54 2.71 3.26 -9.93
N GLY A 55 2.29 2.88 -8.70
CA GLY A 55 3.04 3.07 -7.45
C GLY A 55 3.08 4.54 -7.01
N SER A 56 3.24 4.79 -5.71
CA SER A 56 3.20 6.15 -5.12
C SER A 56 4.19 7.12 -5.79
N GLY A 57 5.41 6.69 -6.07
CA GLY A 57 6.42 7.55 -6.71
C GLY A 57 6.14 7.81 -8.18
N GLY A 58 5.61 6.81 -8.91
CA GLY A 58 5.19 6.95 -10.31
C GLY A 58 4.01 7.90 -10.43
N GLY A 59 2.99 7.71 -9.59
CA GLY A 59 1.80 8.56 -9.55
C GLY A 59 2.14 10.01 -9.23
N LEU A 60 2.91 10.28 -8.18
CA LEU A 60 3.34 11.65 -7.85
C LEU A 60 4.14 12.32 -8.98
N LYS A 61 5.00 11.55 -9.66
CA LYS A 61 5.72 12.07 -10.82
C LYS A 61 4.77 12.43 -11.98
N MET A 62 3.75 11.61 -12.25
CA MET A 62 2.74 11.89 -13.29
C MET A 62 1.85 13.06 -12.88
N PHE A 63 1.40 13.10 -11.65
CA PHE A 63 0.58 14.17 -11.07
C PHE A 63 1.28 15.53 -11.16
N CYS A 64 2.59 15.61 -10.87
CA CYS A 64 3.36 16.86 -10.91
C CYS A 64 3.89 17.24 -12.31
N LYS A 65 3.38 16.65 -13.42
CA LYS A 65 3.83 16.99 -14.78
C LYS A 65 3.31 18.32 -15.31
N GLY A 66 2.18 18.80 -14.79
CA GLY A 66 1.54 20.04 -15.27
C GLY A 66 0.08 20.16 -14.85
N ILE A 67 -0.53 21.29 -15.18
CA ILE A 67 -1.91 21.66 -14.84
C ILE A 67 -2.92 21.43 -15.98
N GLY A 68 -2.47 20.91 -17.12
CA GLY A 68 -3.36 20.62 -18.23
C GLY A 68 -4.33 19.47 -17.93
N THR A 69 -5.56 19.54 -18.43
CA THR A 69 -6.62 18.54 -18.21
C THR A 69 -6.30 17.15 -18.77
N ASN A 70 -5.19 16.99 -19.49
CA ASN A 70 -4.64 15.71 -19.91
C ASN A 70 -3.68 15.08 -18.89
N THR A 71 -3.50 15.69 -17.72
CA THR A 71 -2.71 15.17 -16.60
C THR A 71 -3.61 14.64 -15.48
N ALA A 72 -3.05 13.84 -14.56
CA ALA A 72 -3.83 13.28 -13.46
C ALA A 72 -4.39 14.35 -12.51
N ASP A 73 -5.64 14.15 -12.08
CA ASP A 73 -6.34 15.03 -11.13
C ASP A 73 -5.98 14.69 -9.69
N ILE A 74 -5.87 13.39 -9.43
CA ILE A 74 -5.63 12.82 -8.10
C ILE A 74 -4.48 11.82 -8.20
N THR A 75 -3.66 11.76 -7.16
CA THR A 75 -2.66 10.70 -7.02
C THR A 75 -2.74 10.04 -5.65
N ASN A 76 -2.80 8.72 -5.65
CA ASN A 76 -2.81 7.89 -4.45
C ASN A 76 -1.38 7.63 -3.97
N ALA A 77 -1.16 7.61 -2.66
CA ALA A 77 0.15 7.35 -2.09
C ALA A 77 0.07 6.54 -0.78
N SER A 78 0.95 5.55 -0.63
CA SER A 78 1.11 4.77 0.61
C SER A 78 2.22 5.33 1.52
N ARG A 79 2.45 6.62 1.42
CA ARG A 79 3.34 7.44 2.24
C ARG A 79 3.08 8.92 1.98
N ALA A 80 3.50 9.77 2.89
CA ALA A 80 3.47 11.22 2.65
C ALA A 80 4.34 11.61 1.43
N ILE A 81 3.91 12.67 0.74
CA ILE A 81 4.65 13.28 -0.36
C ILE A 81 6.01 13.80 0.15
N LYS A 82 7.09 13.49 -0.56
CA LYS A 82 8.46 13.91 -0.19
C LYS A 82 8.72 15.35 -0.57
N SER A 83 9.66 16.02 0.12
CA SER A 83 10.05 17.39 -0.18
C SER A 83 10.47 17.60 -1.65
N LYS A 84 11.19 16.62 -2.25
CA LYS A 84 11.56 16.68 -3.67
C LYS A 84 10.34 16.61 -4.60
N GLU A 85 9.32 15.82 -4.26
CA GLU A 85 8.10 15.72 -5.04
C GLU A 85 7.24 16.98 -4.89
N LYS A 86 7.17 17.54 -3.65
CA LYS A 86 6.53 18.86 -3.44
C LYS A 86 7.20 19.97 -4.27
N ALA A 87 8.53 20.00 -4.31
CA ALA A 87 9.27 20.96 -5.14
C ALA A 87 8.96 20.78 -6.63
N GLN A 88 8.96 19.54 -7.14
CA GLN A 88 8.59 19.26 -8.53
C GLN A 88 7.17 19.71 -8.88
N CYS A 89 6.20 19.48 -7.99
CA CYS A 89 4.84 20.00 -8.17
C CYS A 89 4.81 21.54 -8.21
N ALA A 90 5.52 22.20 -7.30
CA ALA A 90 5.58 23.67 -7.22
C ALA A 90 6.21 24.29 -8.50
N GLU A 91 7.30 23.69 -9.03
CA GLU A 91 7.91 24.09 -10.29
C GLU A 91 6.93 23.99 -11.48
N ALA A 92 6.00 23.04 -11.44
CA ALA A 92 4.94 22.86 -12.44
C ALA A 92 3.68 23.70 -12.15
N GLY A 93 3.68 24.58 -11.15
CA GLY A 93 2.55 25.41 -10.75
C GLY A 93 1.42 24.64 -10.03
N ILE A 94 1.71 23.43 -9.50
CA ILE A 94 0.71 22.55 -8.88
C ILE A 94 0.78 22.67 -7.36
N THR A 95 -0.39 22.84 -6.75
CA THR A 95 -0.60 22.78 -5.30
C THR A 95 -1.31 21.46 -4.95
N PRO A 96 -0.63 20.46 -4.37
CA PRO A 96 -1.26 19.25 -3.89
C PRO A 96 -2.08 19.53 -2.62
N ILE A 97 -3.34 19.11 -2.59
CA ILE A 97 -4.16 19.08 -1.37
C ILE A 97 -4.09 17.64 -0.85
N GLU A 98 -3.59 17.48 0.38
CA GLU A 98 -3.37 16.18 1.02
C GLU A 98 -4.61 15.72 1.79
N TYR A 99 -4.99 14.47 1.62
CA TYR A 99 -6.01 13.78 2.40
C TYR A 99 -5.42 12.49 2.98
N LEU A 100 -5.40 12.37 4.30
CA LEU A 100 -5.10 11.12 5.00
C LEU A 100 -6.39 10.28 5.01
N ILE A 101 -6.35 9.08 4.43
CA ILE A 101 -7.53 8.21 4.31
C ILE A 101 -7.59 7.11 5.36
N GLY A 102 -6.47 6.81 5.99
CA GLY A 102 -6.34 5.75 6.97
C GLY A 102 -4.91 5.19 6.98
N TYR A 103 -4.79 3.99 7.54
CA TYR A 103 -3.52 3.30 7.67
C TYR A 103 -3.60 1.90 7.07
N ASP A 104 -2.43 1.34 6.76
CA ASP A 104 -2.22 -0.04 6.35
C ASP A 104 -1.17 -0.64 7.29
N GLY A 105 -1.48 -1.76 7.91
CA GLY A 105 -0.60 -2.49 8.82
C GLY A 105 -0.50 -3.96 8.41
N ILE A 106 0.72 -4.48 8.35
CA ILE A 106 1.00 -5.87 8.03
C ILE A 106 1.41 -6.61 9.29
N THR A 107 0.80 -7.74 9.54
CA THR A 107 1.08 -8.58 10.70
C THR A 107 1.68 -9.93 10.31
N ILE A 108 2.52 -10.46 11.18
CA ILE A 108 2.97 -11.84 11.14
C ILE A 108 2.29 -12.51 12.34
N SER A 109 1.31 -13.36 12.06
CA SER A 109 0.40 -13.86 13.08
C SER A 109 0.47 -15.38 13.20
N ASN A 110 0.18 -15.88 14.40
CA ASN A 110 0.08 -17.31 14.71
C ASN A 110 -1.18 -17.60 15.54
N SER A 111 -1.45 -18.89 15.76
CA SER A 111 -2.53 -19.31 16.66
C SER A 111 -2.34 -18.79 18.07
N LYS A 112 -3.40 -18.31 18.69
CA LYS A 112 -3.40 -17.90 20.12
C LYS A 112 -3.18 -19.07 21.10
N GLN A 113 -3.24 -20.30 20.61
CA GLN A 113 -2.89 -21.50 21.39
C GLN A 113 -1.37 -21.65 21.56
N SER A 114 -0.58 -20.96 20.75
CA SER A 114 0.89 -20.89 20.84
C SER A 114 1.34 -19.67 21.64
N ALA A 115 2.60 -19.68 22.09
CA ALA A 115 3.21 -18.48 22.64
C ALA A 115 3.27 -17.36 21.60
N GLN A 116 3.05 -16.12 22.03
CA GLN A 116 3.25 -14.95 21.18
C GLN A 116 4.72 -14.85 20.77
N ALA A 117 4.98 -14.74 19.50
CA ALA A 117 6.34 -14.61 18.98
C ALA A 117 6.84 -13.16 19.04
N SER A 118 8.16 -13.01 19.18
CA SER A 118 8.84 -11.71 19.09
C SER A 118 9.99 -11.82 18.10
N PHE A 119 9.91 -11.01 17.04
CA PHE A 119 10.87 -10.98 15.94
C PHE A 119 11.39 -9.56 15.72
N THR A 120 12.58 -9.47 15.17
CA THR A 120 13.01 -8.26 14.46
C THR A 120 12.60 -8.35 12.99
N LYS A 121 12.54 -7.20 12.30
CA LYS A 121 12.36 -7.21 10.82
C LYS A 121 13.45 -8.02 10.12
N GLU A 122 14.66 -8.03 10.70
CA GLU A 122 15.77 -8.84 10.16
C GLU A 122 15.52 -10.34 10.32
N ASP A 123 14.95 -10.79 11.44
CA ASP A 123 14.60 -12.21 11.63
C ASP A 123 13.60 -12.64 10.56
N ILE A 124 12.57 -11.82 10.33
CA ILE A 124 11.57 -12.11 9.28
C ILE A 124 12.22 -12.10 7.90
N PHE A 125 13.05 -11.09 7.61
CA PHE A 125 13.81 -11.05 6.34
C PHE A 125 14.61 -12.33 6.13
N LYS A 126 15.41 -12.75 7.12
CA LYS A 126 16.21 -13.97 7.04
C LYS A 126 15.36 -15.24 6.90
N ALA A 127 14.18 -15.26 7.53
CA ALA A 127 13.28 -16.41 7.40
C ALA A 127 12.70 -16.56 5.98
N VAL A 128 12.35 -15.44 5.31
CA VAL A 128 11.55 -15.48 4.07
C VAL A 128 12.34 -15.13 2.81
N SER A 129 13.50 -14.50 2.90
CA SER A 129 14.25 -14.08 1.71
C SER A 129 14.82 -15.27 0.94
N HIS A 130 14.89 -15.14 -0.39
CA HIS A 130 15.52 -16.14 -1.25
C HIS A 130 17.03 -16.17 -1.05
N PHE A 131 17.65 -14.99 -0.89
CA PHE A 131 19.08 -14.84 -0.59
C PHE A 131 19.29 -14.16 0.75
N VAL A 132 20.36 -14.51 1.45
CA VAL A 132 20.80 -13.86 2.69
C VAL A 132 22.30 -13.51 2.58
N TRP A 133 22.73 -12.48 3.32
CA TRP A 133 24.13 -12.06 3.39
C TRP A 133 24.86 -12.83 4.48
N LEU A 134 25.79 -13.69 4.10
CA LEU A 134 26.62 -14.48 5.00
C LEU A 134 28.07 -14.46 4.50
N ASN A 135 29.01 -14.29 5.42
CA ASN A 135 30.45 -14.32 5.11
C ASN A 135 30.84 -13.39 3.94
N ASP A 136 30.27 -12.17 3.95
CA ASP A 136 30.49 -11.12 2.96
C ASP A 136 30.03 -11.45 1.53
N GLU A 137 29.11 -12.40 1.40
CA GLU A 137 28.48 -12.73 0.10
C GLU A 137 26.98 -13.00 0.22
N TRP A 138 26.26 -12.85 -0.91
CA TRP A 138 24.87 -13.26 -1.03
C TRP A 138 24.78 -14.73 -1.38
N VAL A 139 24.23 -15.55 -0.47
CA VAL A 139 24.03 -16.98 -0.64
C VAL A 139 22.56 -17.34 -0.66
N LEU A 140 22.22 -18.49 -1.26
CA LEU A 140 20.88 -19.06 -1.11
C LEU A 140 20.58 -19.26 0.38
N ASN A 141 19.36 -18.91 0.79
CA ASN A 141 18.98 -18.94 2.19
C ASN A 141 19.11 -20.35 2.81
N PRO A 142 20.03 -20.57 3.76
CA PRO A 142 20.26 -21.86 4.38
C PRO A 142 19.38 -22.12 5.60
N TYR A 143 18.70 -21.09 6.13
CA TYR A 143 17.94 -21.19 7.38
C TYR A 143 16.74 -22.12 7.24
N LYS A 144 16.61 -23.06 8.15
CA LYS A 144 15.54 -24.06 8.18
C LYS A 144 14.67 -23.91 9.44
N LYS A 145 15.29 -23.49 10.52
CA LYS A 145 14.65 -23.26 11.81
C LYS A 145 14.80 -21.80 12.22
N TRP A 146 13.92 -21.33 13.07
CA TRP A 146 14.03 -20.00 13.66
C TRP A 146 15.32 -19.83 14.47
N SER A 147 15.72 -20.86 15.23
CA SER A 147 16.99 -20.86 15.97
C SER A 147 18.25 -20.83 15.09
N ASP A 148 18.16 -21.15 13.80
CA ASP A 148 19.29 -21.00 12.88
C ASP A 148 19.57 -19.51 12.57
N ILE A 149 18.56 -18.64 12.70
CA ILE A 149 18.66 -17.20 12.48
C ILE A 149 19.33 -16.52 13.66
N ARG A 150 18.88 -16.83 14.88
CA ARG A 150 19.52 -16.48 16.16
C ARG A 150 19.07 -17.45 17.28
N PRO A 151 19.96 -17.78 18.24
CA PRO A 151 19.73 -18.83 19.23
C PRO A 151 18.50 -18.60 20.15
N GLU A 152 18.12 -17.34 20.38
CA GLU A 152 17.01 -16.97 21.26
C GLU A 152 15.63 -17.29 20.64
N LEU A 153 15.59 -17.50 19.33
CA LEU A 153 14.35 -17.87 18.65
C LEU A 153 14.03 -19.37 18.85
N PRO A 154 12.75 -19.77 18.74
CA PRO A 154 12.36 -21.15 18.96
C PRO A 154 13.11 -22.14 18.06
N ASN A 155 13.52 -23.28 18.63
CA ASN A 155 14.08 -24.39 17.84
C ASN A 155 12.98 -25.15 17.10
N LYS A 156 12.24 -24.42 16.22
CA LYS A 156 11.14 -24.92 15.41
C LYS A 156 11.40 -24.61 13.95
N LYS A 157 10.89 -25.44 13.05
CA LYS A 157 10.96 -25.23 11.61
C LYS A 157 10.33 -23.87 11.26
N ILE A 158 10.96 -23.13 10.33
CA ILE A 158 10.35 -21.98 9.70
C ILE A 158 9.17 -22.46 8.85
N ASP A 159 7.97 -21.96 9.12
CA ASP A 159 6.75 -22.24 8.36
C ASP A 159 5.91 -20.96 8.31
N ILE A 160 5.97 -20.23 7.21
CA ILE A 160 5.27 -18.96 7.02
C ILE A 160 4.42 -19.01 5.76
N MET A 161 3.15 -18.73 5.91
CA MET A 161 2.23 -18.48 4.80
C MET A 161 2.28 -17.00 4.42
N ILE A 162 2.41 -16.72 3.13
CA ILE A 162 2.47 -15.35 2.61
C ILE A 162 1.43 -15.16 1.50
N PRO A 163 0.91 -13.95 1.31
CA PRO A 163 0.01 -13.64 0.21
C PRO A 163 0.69 -13.82 -1.17
N PRO A 164 -0.09 -14.00 -2.25
CA PRO A 164 0.43 -14.10 -3.60
C PRO A 164 1.04 -12.78 -4.08
N THR A 165 1.81 -12.83 -5.16
CA THR A 165 2.47 -11.65 -5.74
C THR A 165 1.52 -10.61 -6.32
N THR A 166 0.26 -10.94 -6.49
CA THR A 166 -0.83 -10.03 -6.92
C THR A 166 -1.41 -9.22 -5.76
N SER A 167 -1.13 -9.59 -4.51
CA SER A 167 -1.69 -8.99 -3.30
C SER A 167 -1.01 -7.68 -2.91
N GLY A 168 -1.80 -6.65 -2.57
CA GLY A 168 -1.33 -5.41 -1.97
C GLY A 168 -0.65 -5.63 -0.61
N THR A 169 -1.13 -6.61 0.18
CA THR A 169 -0.51 -7.05 1.44
C THR A 169 0.90 -7.61 1.20
N ARG A 170 1.09 -8.38 0.11
CA ARG A 170 2.41 -8.87 -0.28
C ARG A 170 3.36 -7.74 -0.65
N ASP A 171 2.91 -6.76 -1.41
CA ASP A 171 3.70 -5.57 -1.77
C ASP A 171 4.11 -4.78 -0.53
N ALA A 172 3.16 -4.57 0.39
CA ALA A 172 3.42 -3.92 1.67
C ALA A 172 4.45 -4.68 2.51
N PHE A 173 4.31 -5.98 2.63
CA PHE A 173 5.26 -6.85 3.34
C PHE A 173 6.69 -6.72 2.78
N VAL A 174 6.84 -6.80 1.46
CA VAL A 174 8.14 -6.65 0.81
C VAL A 174 8.71 -5.25 1.03
N GLU A 175 7.90 -4.19 0.90
CA GLU A 175 8.36 -2.82 1.08
C GLU A 175 8.73 -2.51 2.54
N LEU A 176 7.89 -2.90 3.49
CA LEU A 176 8.02 -2.51 4.90
C LEU A 176 9.03 -3.37 5.68
N ILE A 177 9.28 -4.61 5.25
CA ILE A 177 10.25 -5.51 5.87
C ILE A 177 11.47 -5.67 4.98
N MET A 178 11.32 -6.29 3.79
CA MET A 178 12.44 -6.71 2.97
C MET A 178 13.31 -5.52 2.52
N HIS A 179 12.69 -4.51 1.90
CA HIS A 179 13.42 -3.34 1.42
C HIS A 179 14.03 -2.51 2.55
N LYS A 180 13.32 -2.38 3.69
CA LYS A 180 13.85 -1.62 4.84
C LYS A 180 15.08 -2.28 5.43
N VAL A 181 15.09 -3.61 5.59
CA VAL A 181 16.24 -4.35 6.08
C VAL A 181 17.43 -4.19 5.14
N CYS A 182 17.23 -4.40 3.83
CA CYS A 182 18.30 -4.27 2.84
C CYS A 182 18.92 -2.88 2.80
N LYS A 183 18.10 -1.84 2.79
CA LYS A 183 18.58 -0.46 2.79
C LYS A 183 19.31 -0.09 4.09
N LYS A 184 18.73 -0.42 5.24
CA LYS A 184 19.25 0.00 6.55
C LYS A 184 20.49 -0.79 6.95
N LYS A 185 20.49 -2.10 6.75
CA LYS A 185 21.55 -2.97 7.24
C LYS A 185 22.69 -3.17 6.24
N TYR A 186 22.36 -3.36 4.96
CA TYR A 186 23.36 -3.69 3.94
C TYR A 186 23.80 -2.50 3.10
N GLY A 187 23.20 -1.30 3.32
CA GLY A 187 23.59 -0.07 2.62
C GLY A 187 23.47 -0.13 1.10
N MET A 188 22.67 -1.07 0.58
CA MET A 188 22.59 -1.34 -0.85
C MET A 188 21.91 -0.21 -1.60
N ASP A 189 22.38 0.07 -2.81
CA ASP A 189 21.68 0.98 -3.71
C ASP A 189 20.34 0.38 -4.17
N LYS A 190 19.43 1.26 -4.64
CA LYS A 190 18.07 0.86 -5.00
C LYS A 190 18.01 -0.20 -6.10
N LYS A 191 19.00 -0.24 -7.00
CA LYS A 191 19.04 -1.20 -8.12
C LYS A 191 19.45 -2.58 -7.59
N THR A 192 20.49 -2.64 -6.79
CA THR A 192 21.03 -3.88 -6.22
C THR A 192 20.07 -4.50 -5.21
N TYR A 193 19.54 -3.72 -4.26
CA TYR A 193 18.65 -4.29 -3.26
C TYR A 193 17.32 -4.76 -3.87
N LYS A 194 16.84 -4.11 -4.94
CA LYS A 194 15.63 -4.54 -5.62
C LYS A 194 15.77 -5.94 -6.22
N ALA A 195 16.91 -6.28 -6.78
CA ALA A 195 17.14 -7.60 -7.34
C ALA A 195 17.29 -8.71 -6.29
N GLN A 196 18.01 -8.45 -5.18
CA GLN A 196 18.39 -9.45 -4.18
C GLN A 196 17.48 -9.48 -2.95
N CYS A 197 16.84 -8.35 -2.61
CA CYS A 197 16.03 -8.20 -1.39
C CYS A 197 14.51 -8.27 -1.60
N THR A 198 14.02 -8.35 -2.84
CA THR A 198 12.59 -8.56 -3.12
C THR A 198 12.26 -10.04 -3.29
N GLY A 199 13.26 -10.87 -3.57
CA GLY A 199 13.09 -12.29 -3.76
C GLY A 199 12.69 -12.98 -2.46
N VAL A 200 11.48 -13.52 -2.43
CA VAL A 200 11.01 -14.38 -1.34
C VAL A 200 11.22 -15.83 -1.75
N ARG A 201 11.52 -16.68 -0.78
CA ARG A 201 11.62 -18.13 -1.00
C ARG A 201 10.32 -18.66 -1.59
N THR A 202 10.44 -19.51 -2.58
CA THR A 202 9.31 -20.18 -3.25
C THR A 202 9.42 -21.69 -3.17
N ASP A 203 10.14 -22.18 -2.15
CA ASP A 203 10.41 -23.61 -1.97
C ASP A 203 9.16 -24.42 -1.55
N GLY A 204 8.08 -23.75 -1.12
CA GLY A 204 6.86 -24.39 -0.64
C GLY A 204 7.02 -25.19 0.65
N THR A 205 8.22 -25.16 1.26
CA THR A 205 8.58 -25.94 2.45
C THR A 205 8.67 -25.08 3.70
N TYR A 206 9.30 -23.90 3.59
CA TYR A 206 9.51 -22.94 4.69
C TYR A 206 8.66 -21.68 4.49
N VAL A 207 8.46 -21.29 3.23
CA VAL A 207 7.58 -20.20 2.86
C VAL A 207 6.59 -20.72 1.83
N VAL A 208 5.30 -20.66 2.19
CA VAL A 208 4.21 -21.16 1.36
C VAL A 208 3.40 -19.97 0.86
N GLN A 209 3.37 -19.79 -0.45
CA GLN A 209 2.48 -18.81 -1.05
C GLN A 209 1.04 -19.31 -1.00
N MET A 210 0.15 -18.55 -0.41
CA MET A 210 -1.27 -18.86 -0.27
C MET A 210 -2.12 -17.92 -1.14
N GLY A 211 -3.39 -18.25 -1.34
CA GLY A 211 -4.37 -17.34 -1.95
C GLY A 211 -4.74 -16.19 -0.99
N GLU A 212 -5.60 -15.29 -1.47
CA GLU A 212 -6.03 -14.10 -0.72
C GLU A 212 -7.21 -14.37 0.26
N ASN A 213 -7.55 -15.63 0.50
CA ASN A 213 -8.60 -16.00 1.45
C ASN A 213 -8.03 -16.09 2.88
N ASP A 214 -8.11 -15.01 3.62
CA ASP A 214 -7.59 -14.90 4.98
C ASP A 214 -8.30 -15.83 5.98
N ASN A 215 -9.57 -16.16 5.79
CA ASN A 215 -10.27 -17.14 6.62
C ASN A 215 -9.62 -18.53 6.53
N LEU A 216 -9.21 -18.94 5.34
CA LEU A 216 -8.48 -20.19 5.14
C LEU A 216 -7.10 -20.16 5.82
N LEU A 217 -6.46 -19.00 5.90
CA LEU A 217 -5.19 -18.84 6.63
C LEU A 217 -5.39 -19.08 8.13
N ILE A 218 -6.43 -18.51 8.73
CA ILE A 218 -6.75 -18.76 10.16
C ILE A 218 -6.97 -20.25 10.42
N GLU A 219 -7.77 -20.94 9.62
CA GLU A 219 -7.99 -22.37 9.81
C GLU A 219 -6.69 -23.19 9.76
N LYS A 220 -5.76 -22.80 8.90
CA LYS A 220 -4.44 -23.44 8.81
C LYS A 220 -3.55 -23.12 10.00
N LEU A 221 -3.63 -21.90 10.57
CA LEU A 221 -2.93 -21.51 11.78
C LEU A 221 -3.42 -22.30 13.00
N LEU A 222 -4.75 -22.51 13.11
CA LEU A 222 -5.34 -23.27 14.22
C LEU A 222 -5.00 -24.77 14.18
N LYS A 223 -4.63 -25.29 13.00
CA LYS A 223 -4.23 -26.71 12.83
C LYS A 223 -2.74 -26.95 13.06
N ASP A 224 -1.92 -25.92 13.06
CA ASP A 224 -0.47 -26.03 13.24
C ASP A 224 0.06 -24.86 14.07
N GLU A 225 0.29 -25.09 15.33
CA GLU A 225 0.78 -24.11 16.30
C GLU A 225 2.17 -23.53 15.98
N ASN A 226 2.91 -24.12 15.06
CA ASN A 226 4.23 -23.65 14.68
C ASN A 226 4.20 -22.74 13.46
N ARG A 227 3.04 -22.62 12.82
CA ARG A 227 2.86 -21.89 11.58
C ARG A 227 2.57 -20.41 11.82
N PHE A 228 3.09 -19.58 10.93
CA PHE A 228 2.80 -18.15 10.85
C PHE A 228 2.09 -17.82 9.54
N ALA A 229 1.34 -16.73 9.54
CA ALA A 229 0.74 -16.17 8.33
C ALA A 229 0.94 -14.66 8.29
N VAL A 230 1.10 -14.13 7.08
CA VAL A 230 1.18 -12.69 6.82
C VAL A 230 -0.18 -12.23 6.29
N PHE A 231 -0.82 -11.30 6.99
CA PHE A 231 -2.07 -10.65 6.57
C PHE A 231 -2.19 -9.23 7.14
N GLY A 232 -3.22 -8.50 6.73
CA GLY A 232 -3.49 -7.15 7.19
C GLY A 232 -3.90 -7.09 8.66
N PHE A 233 -3.58 -5.99 9.33
CA PHE A 233 -3.94 -5.77 10.73
C PHE A 233 -5.44 -5.84 10.97
N SER A 234 -6.27 -5.25 10.10
CA SER A 234 -7.73 -5.28 10.25
C SER A 234 -8.27 -6.70 10.36
N PHE A 235 -7.66 -7.65 9.63
CA PHE A 235 -8.06 -9.04 9.70
C PHE A 235 -7.58 -9.71 11.01
N LEU A 236 -6.38 -9.37 11.51
CA LEU A 236 -5.94 -9.77 12.84
C LEU A 236 -6.93 -9.26 13.91
N ASP A 237 -7.29 -7.98 13.82
CA ASP A 237 -8.14 -7.31 14.80
C ASP A 237 -9.52 -7.97 14.93
N GLN A 238 -10.13 -8.31 13.81
CA GLN A 238 -11.40 -9.03 13.74
C GLN A 238 -11.34 -10.48 14.27
N ASN A 239 -10.15 -11.05 14.47
CA ASN A 239 -9.94 -12.45 14.81
C ASN A 239 -9.02 -12.63 16.04
N ARG A 240 -8.90 -11.63 16.90
CA ARG A 240 -8.06 -11.65 18.11
C ARG A 240 -8.45 -12.72 19.14
N ASP A 241 -9.62 -13.30 19.02
CA ASP A 241 -10.07 -14.43 19.82
C ASP A 241 -9.32 -15.73 19.45
N ARG A 242 -8.87 -15.88 18.20
CA ARG A 242 -8.27 -17.09 17.63
C ARG A 242 -6.79 -16.97 17.30
N VAL A 243 -6.36 -15.79 16.86
CA VAL A 243 -4.99 -15.53 16.42
C VAL A 243 -4.39 -14.32 17.13
N GLN A 244 -3.09 -14.23 17.12
CA GLN A 244 -2.32 -13.12 17.71
C GLN A 244 -1.20 -12.69 16.76
N GLY A 245 -0.89 -11.39 16.75
CA GLY A 245 0.23 -10.83 16.01
C GLY A 245 1.54 -11.00 16.77
N ALA A 246 2.62 -11.26 16.05
CA ALA A 246 3.95 -11.22 16.61
C ALA A 246 4.36 -9.79 16.96
N ILE A 247 5.11 -9.64 18.03
CA ILE A 247 5.81 -8.41 18.40
C ILE A 247 6.94 -8.22 17.39
N ILE A 248 7.00 -7.05 16.72
CA ILE A 248 8.05 -6.74 15.75
C ILE A 248 8.90 -5.56 16.24
N ASP A 249 10.22 -5.77 16.35
CA ASP A 249 11.17 -4.78 16.90
C ASP A 249 10.74 -4.25 18.28
N GLY A 250 10.11 -5.09 19.10
CA GLY A 250 9.65 -4.76 20.46
C GLY A 250 8.27 -4.09 20.53
N VAL A 251 7.56 -3.93 19.41
CA VAL A 251 6.24 -3.27 19.34
C VAL A 251 5.17 -4.27 18.90
N GLU A 252 4.07 -4.34 19.63
CA GLU A 252 2.90 -5.14 19.30
C GLU A 252 2.05 -4.45 18.23
N PRO A 253 1.45 -5.22 17.27
CA PRO A 253 0.49 -4.64 16.34
C PRO A 253 -0.83 -4.36 17.03
N ASP A 254 -1.12 -3.11 17.26
CA ASP A 254 -2.42 -2.60 17.66
C ASP A 254 -2.74 -1.29 16.95
N PHE A 255 -3.96 -0.78 17.15
CA PHE A 255 -4.42 0.42 16.47
C PHE A 255 -3.52 1.62 16.81
N ASP A 256 -3.22 1.86 18.08
CA ASP A 256 -2.46 3.02 18.53
C ASP A 256 -1.03 3.00 17.99
N THR A 257 -0.36 1.84 18.04
CA THR A 257 1.01 1.68 17.54
C THR A 257 1.12 1.75 16.01
N ILE A 258 0.02 1.47 15.31
CA ILE A 258 -0.08 1.65 13.85
C ILE A 258 -0.31 3.13 13.53
N ALA A 259 -1.23 3.79 14.23
CA ALA A 259 -1.60 5.19 14.00
C ALA A 259 -0.45 6.15 14.32
N ASP A 260 0.29 5.92 15.40
CA ASP A 260 1.45 6.74 15.80
C ASP A 260 2.74 6.37 15.02
N GLY A 261 2.71 5.26 14.27
CA GLY A 261 3.83 4.77 13.45
C GLY A 261 4.93 4.06 14.24
N SER A 262 4.75 3.77 15.54
CA SER A 262 5.70 3.00 16.34
C SER A 262 5.76 1.53 15.91
N TYR A 263 4.64 0.94 15.47
CA TYR A 263 4.64 -0.35 14.82
C TYR A 263 5.23 -0.23 13.41
N GLY A 264 6.50 -0.52 13.29
CA GLY A 264 7.28 -0.21 12.09
C GLY A 264 6.94 -1.04 10.83
N VAL A 265 5.88 -1.88 10.85
CA VAL A 265 5.33 -2.60 9.68
C VAL A 265 3.97 -2.03 9.31
N SER A 266 3.80 -0.74 9.51
CA SER A 266 2.63 0.03 9.14
C SER A 266 2.99 1.27 8.33
N ARG A 267 2.00 1.90 7.72
CA ARG A 267 2.15 3.12 6.94
C ARG A 267 0.83 3.88 6.80
N PRO A 268 0.86 5.22 6.80
CA PRO A 268 -0.29 6.02 6.45
C PRO A 268 -0.58 5.97 4.95
N LEU A 269 -1.85 6.01 4.60
CA LEU A 269 -2.34 6.05 3.23
C LEU A 269 -2.97 7.40 2.91
N TYR A 270 -2.66 7.92 1.74
CA TYR A 270 -3.09 9.25 1.29
C TYR A 270 -3.63 9.21 -0.14
N PHE A 271 -4.40 10.24 -0.46
CA PHE A 271 -4.46 10.75 -1.82
C PHE A 271 -4.19 12.27 -1.84
N TYR A 272 -3.75 12.76 -2.98
CA TYR A 272 -3.47 14.18 -3.23
C TYR A 272 -4.32 14.66 -4.39
N VAL A 273 -5.03 15.77 -4.18
CA VAL A 273 -5.85 16.42 -5.21
C VAL A 273 -5.09 17.59 -5.80
N LYS A 274 -5.13 17.72 -7.12
CA LYS A 274 -4.57 18.88 -7.83
C LYS A 274 -5.50 20.07 -7.68
N LYS A 275 -5.12 21.07 -6.84
CA LYS A 275 -5.95 22.24 -6.56
C LYS A 275 -6.42 22.96 -7.84
N GLN A 276 -5.55 23.05 -8.84
CA GLN A 276 -5.81 23.73 -10.10
C GLN A 276 -6.85 23.04 -10.99
N HIS A 277 -7.19 21.78 -10.71
CA HIS A 277 -8.22 21.07 -11.43
C HIS A 277 -9.61 21.18 -10.79
N ILE A 278 -9.70 21.60 -9.52
CA ILE A 278 -10.97 21.84 -8.83
C ILE A 278 -11.73 22.95 -9.55
N GLY A 279 -13.01 22.70 -9.85
CA GLY A 279 -13.85 23.60 -10.62
C GLY A 279 -13.57 23.62 -12.15
N VAL A 280 -12.54 22.88 -12.63
CA VAL A 280 -12.19 22.74 -14.04
C VAL A 280 -12.57 21.34 -14.55
N VAL A 281 -12.20 20.30 -13.81
CA VAL A 281 -12.58 18.91 -14.10
C VAL A 281 -13.78 18.56 -13.20
N PRO A 282 -14.95 18.21 -13.78
CA PRO A 282 -16.15 17.94 -13.02
C PRO A 282 -16.01 16.70 -12.11
N GLY A 283 -16.64 16.75 -10.93
CA GLY A 283 -16.76 15.60 -10.02
C GLY A 283 -15.59 15.41 -9.05
N ILE A 284 -14.58 16.29 -9.02
CA ILE A 284 -13.43 16.16 -8.08
C ILE A 284 -13.90 16.31 -6.64
N GLU A 285 -14.67 17.36 -6.33
CA GLU A 285 -15.12 17.65 -4.96
C GLU A 285 -16.09 16.56 -4.49
N GLU A 286 -16.99 16.13 -5.33
CA GLU A 286 -17.96 15.07 -5.04
C GLU A 286 -17.25 13.71 -4.82
N TYR A 287 -16.18 13.43 -5.57
CA TYR A 287 -15.38 12.23 -5.35
C TYR A 287 -14.63 12.27 -4.01
N VAL A 288 -14.05 13.42 -3.67
CA VAL A 288 -13.39 13.65 -2.37
C VAL A 288 -14.39 13.50 -1.23
N ASP A 289 -15.55 14.14 -1.33
CA ASP A 289 -16.62 14.08 -0.31
C ASP A 289 -17.10 12.65 -0.12
N MET A 290 -17.28 11.90 -1.20
CA MET A 290 -17.65 10.50 -1.13
C MET A 290 -16.55 9.67 -0.46
N PHE A 291 -15.29 9.81 -0.89
CA PHE A 291 -14.15 9.06 -0.35
C PHE A 291 -14.00 9.30 1.14
N MET A 292 -14.04 10.58 1.57
CA MET A 292 -13.85 11.00 2.95
C MET A 292 -15.11 10.85 3.83
N SER A 293 -16.21 10.35 3.27
CA SER A 293 -17.44 10.15 4.04
C SER A 293 -17.30 9.05 5.10
N PRO A 294 -17.99 9.15 6.25
CA PRO A 294 -18.01 8.09 7.26
C PRO A 294 -18.48 6.74 6.73
N LYS A 295 -19.31 6.73 5.67
CA LYS A 295 -19.76 5.50 5.01
C LYS A 295 -18.64 4.77 4.27
N MET A 296 -17.58 5.47 3.88
CA MET A 296 -16.43 4.88 3.18
C MET A 296 -15.27 4.63 4.14
N ILE A 297 -14.80 5.63 4.90
CA ILE A 297 -13.58 5.53 5.74
C ILE A 297 -13.84 5.48 7.25
N GLY A 298 -15.10 5.52 7.70
CA GLY A 298 -15.43 5.40 9.14
C GLY A 298 -15.16 3.98 9.67
N GLU A 299 -15.32 3.78 10.98
CA GLU A 299 -15.10 2.50 11.66
C GLU A 299 -15.91 1.34 11.02
N ASP A 300 -17.19 1.61 10.70
CA ASP A 300 -18.08 0.68 10.01
C ASP A 300 -18.18 1.00 8.50
N GLY A 301 -17.16 1.61 7.93
CA GLY A 301 -17.13 2.03 6.53
C GLY A 301 -16.76 0.89 5.58
N VAL A 302 -17.20 1.01 4.32
CA VAL A 302 -16.92 0.02 3.27
C VAL A 302 -15.42 -0.26 3.13
N LEU A 303 -14.57 0.77 3.22
CA LEU A 303 -13.12 0.60 3.07
C LEU A 303 -12.49 -0.05 4.30
N THR A 304 -13.07 0.15 5.48
CA THR A 304 -12.64 -0.51 6.73
C THR A 304 -12.97 -2.01 6.68
N GLU A 305 -14.14 -2.37 6.15
CA GLU A 305 -14.46 -3.78 5.87
C GLU A 305 -13.48 -4.42 4.86
N MET A 306 -12.91 -3.62 3.94
CA MET A 306 -11.89 -4.04 2.99
C MET A 306 -10.46 -4.08 3.58
N GLY A 307 -10.28 -3.69 4.84
CA GLY A 307 -9.00 -3.73 5.54
C GLY A 307 -8.29 -2.39 5.72
N LEU A 308 -8.92 -1.26 5.37
CA LEU A 308 -8.40 0.06 5.72
C LEU A 308 -8.51 0.25 7.25
N ILE A 309 -7.44 0.70 7.88
CA ILE A 309 -7.46 1.09 9.29
C ILE A 309 -7.92 2.54 9.36
N ALA A 310 -9.11 2.77 9.96
CA ALA A 310 -9.71 4.10 10.03
C ALA A 310 -8.85 5.12 10.79
N VAL A 311 -8.98 6.39 10.46
CA VAL A 311 -8.45 7.50 11.28
C VAL A 311 -9.46 7.74 12.41
N GLN A 312 -9.05 7.65 13.65
CA GLN A 312 -9.85 8.01 14.82
C GLN A 312 -9.91 9.51 15.02
#